data_30392bd0c85a308e2e2a005b467399cc
#
_entry.id   30392bd0c85a308e2e2a005b467399cc
#
_cell.length_a   1.000
_cell.length_b   1.000
_cell.length_c   1.000
_cell.angle_alpha   90.00
_cell.angle_beta   90.00
_cell.angle_gamma   90.00
#
_symmetry.space_group_name_H-M   'P 1'
#
loop_
_entity.id
_entity.type
_entity.pdbx_description
1 polymer ?
#
loop_
_entity_poly.entity_id
_entity_poly.type
_entity_poly.pdbx_seq_one_letter_code
_entity_poly.pdbx_strand_id
1 'polypeptide(L)'
;MAPDDVQQVVDEWIATWTHIRGITAGRVDGWPLVHVAAASRETELVCLDPGVDDFVALMRHVRGDPRAMLTVAARDVGPYLTARRPSGVRVDRDDEALMSATLGDDPIPPLPDEMTFRWDVDGQRITYTLEAGDAVAAVGSVGVLGELATFDAVETMPAFQRRGLGRHVMATLTAQARGRGAVRGVLAASAQGRQLYTSMGWDTRLEMVSLMGE
;
A
#
# COMPACT_ATOMS: atom_id res chain seq x y z
N MET A 1 15.66 -1.30 16.01
CA MET A 1 15.60 -1.61 14.57
C MET A 1 16.78 -0.95 13.91
N ALA A 2 17.61 -1.72 13.20
CA ALA A 2 18.80 -1.20 12.51
C ALA A 2 18.38 -0.29 11.31
N PRO A 3 19.21 0.70 10.90
CA PRO A 3 18.93 1.53 9.72
C PRO A 3 18.67 0.71 8.46
N ASP A 4 19.36 -0.40 8.28
CA ASP A 4 19.26 -1.29 7.12
C ASP A 4 17.88 -1.98 6.98
N ASP A 5 17.13 -2.10 8.07
CA ASP A 5 15.82 -2.75 8.10
C ASP A 5 14.73 -1.92 7.40
N VAL A 6 14.76 -0.59 7.44
CA VAL A 6 13.73 0.25 6.78
C VAL A 6 13.94 0.36 5.27
N GLN A 7 15.19 0.40 4.79
CA GLN A 7 15.50 0.35 3.37
C GLN A 7 15.02 -0.97 2.77
N GLN A 8 15.30 -2.07 3.45
CA GLN A 8 14.84 -3.38 3.02
C GLN A 8 13.31 -3.45 2.89
N VAL A 9 12.56 -2.90 3.86
CA VAL A 9 11.08 -2.90 3.82
C VAL A 9 10.55 -2.10 2.62
N VAL A 10 11.16 -0.95 2.31
CA VAL A 10 10.78 -0.14 1.13
C VAL A 10 11.09 -0.89 -0.16
N ASP A 11 12.28 -1.49 -0.28
CA ASP A 11 12.69 -2.24 -1.47
C ASP A 11 11.78 -3.48 -1.66
N GLU A 12 11.47 -4.21 -0.60
CA GLU A 12 10.56 -5.34 -0.59
C GLU A 12 9.14 -4.94 -1.02
N TRP A 13 8.64 -3.81 -0.50
CA TRP A 13 7.33 -3.30 -0.89
C TRP A 13 7.29 -2.94 -2.38
N ILE A 14 8.26 -2.18 -2.89
CA ILE A 14 8.32 -1.82 -4.31
C ILE A 14 8.44 -3.07 -5.19
N ALA A 15 9.30 -4.01 -4.83
CA ALA A 15 9.50 -5.24 -5.60
C ALA A 15 8.23 -6.08 -5.69
N THR A 16 7.54 -6.29 -4.57
CA THR A 16 6.29 -7.07 -4.54
C THR A 16 5.14 -6.33 -5.19
N TRP A 17 5.00 -5.04 -4.95
CA TRP A 17 3.95 -4.21 -5.54
C TRP A 17 4.05 -4.17 -7.08
N THR A 18 5.26 -3.97 -7.62
CA THR A 18 5.48 -4.02 -9.07
C THR A 18 5.23 -5.40 -9.64
N HIS A 19 5.68 -6.45 -8.95
CA HIS A 19 5.48 -7.84 -9.37
C HIS A 19 4.00 -8.20 -9.50
N ILE A 20 3.18 -7.92 -8.48
CA ILE A 20 1.77 -8.33 -8.48
C ILE A 20 0.91 -7.54 -9.47
N ARG A 21 1.32 -6.33 -9.82
CA ARG A 21 0.62 -5.49 -10.79
C ARG A 21 1.14 -5.65 -12.22
N GLY A 22 2.23 -6.39 -12.43
CA GLY A 22 2.87 -6.54 -13.73
C GLY A 22 3.41 -5.21 -14.28
N ILE A 23 3.81 -4.29 -13.39
CA ILE A 23 4.34 -2.97 -13.73
C ILE A 23 5.84 -2.91 -13.52
N THR A 24 6.47 -1.85 -14.03
CA THR A 24 7.93 -1.72 -13.97
C THR A 24 8.36 -0.59 -13.04
N ALA A 25 9.58 -0.69 -12.52
CA ALA A 25 10.25 0.39 -11.84
C ALA A 25 11.61 0.68 -12.48
N GLY A 26 11.94 1.96 -12.58
CA GLY A 26 13.25 2.49 -12.95
C GLY A 26 13.86 3.28 -11.81
N ARG A 27 14.82 4.17 -12.13
CA ARG A 27 15.39 5.11 -11.16
C ARG A 27 15.50 6.52 -11.76
N VAL A 28 15.21 7.51 -10.93
CA VAL A 28 15.41 8.93 -11.23
C VAL A 28 16.08 9.57 -10.02
N ASP A 29 17.19 10.29 -10.22
CA ASP A 29 18.01 10.89 -9.16
C ASP A 29 18.41 9.89 -8.05
N GLY A 30 18.60 8.61 -8.42
CA GLY A 30 18.92 7.55 -7.45
C GLY A 30 17.69 6.90 -6.77
N TRP A 31 16.51 7.50 -6.88
CA TRP A 31 15.28 7.00 -6.26
C TRP A 31 14.46 6.10 -7.19
N PRO A 32 13.76 5.09 -6.67
CA PRO A 32 12.85 4.27 -7.45
C PRO A 32 11.72 5.11 -8.08
N LEU A 33 11.52 4.95 -9.38
CA LEU A 33 10.38 5.50 -10.13
C LEU A 33 9.53 4.34 -10.61
N VAL A 34 8.34 4.20 -10.07
CA VAL A 34 7.37 3.16 -10.44
C VAL A 34 6.44 3.66 -11.53
N HIS A 35 6.31 2.92 -12.62
CA HIS A 35 5.37 3.19 -13.71
C HIS A 35 4.03 2.52 -13.38
N VAL A 36 3.17 3.24 -12.65
CA VAL A 36 1.92 2.70 -12.08
C VAL A 36 0.85 2.47 -13.14
N ALA A 37 0.82 3.30 -14.18
CA ALA A 37 -0.14 3.24 -15.31
C ALA A 37 -1.62 3.16 -14.87
N ALA A 38 -1.97 3.76 -13.71
CA ALA A 38 -3.34 3.81 -13.22
C ALA A 38 -4.05 5.10 -13.65
N ALA A 39 -5.38 5.10 -13.63
CA ALA A 39 -6.16 6.30 -13.94
C ALA A 39 -5.86 7.47 -12.99
N SER A 40 -5.57 7.19 -11.71
CA SER A 40 -5.25 8.17 -10.68
C SER A 40 -3.84 8.73 -10.78
N ARG A 41 -2.87 7.94 -11.28
CA ARG A 41 -1.47 8.34 -11.47
C ARG A 41 -0.77 7.45 -12.47
N GLU A 42 0.18 8.02 -13.20
CA GLU A 42 1.00 7.31 -14.18
C GLU A 42 2.33 6.85 -13.59
N THR A 43 2.95 7.73 -12.80
CA THR A 43 4.24 7.45 -12.17
C THR A 43 4.22 7.78 -10.69
N GLU A 44 5.06 7.08 -9.94
CA GLU A 44 5.29 7.35 -8.52
C GLU A 44 6.78 7.26 -8.21
N LEU A 45 7.39 8.39 -7.82
CA LEU A 45 8.75 8.47 -7.33
C LEU A 45 8.72 8.20 -5.82
N VAL A 46 9.40 7.15 -5.37
CA VAL A 46 9.41 6.73 -3.97
C VAL A 46 10.76 7.02 -3.34
N CYS A 47 10.76 7.83 -2.28
CA CYS A 47 11.98 8.27 -1.59
C CYS A 47 11.95 7.84 -0.11
N LEU A 48 13.02 7.22 0.35
CA LEU A 48 13.22 6.91 1.77
C LEU A 48 14.01 8.05 2.42
N ASP A 49 13.33 8.83 3.26
CA ASP A 49 13.91 9.90 4.10
C ASP A 49 14.96 10.78 3.38
N PRO A 50 14.58 11.45 2.26
CA PRO A 50 15.53 12.14 1.38
C PRO A 50 16.20 13.38 2.01
N GLY A 51 15.76 13.78 3.22
CA GLY A 51 16.09 15.10 3.75
C GLY A 51 15.21 16.20 3.11
N VAL A 52 14.99 17.28 3.85
CA VAL A 52 14.02 18.32 3.45
C VAL A 52 14.47 19.09 2.19
N ASP A 53 15.76 19.39 2.07
CA ASP A 53 16.28 20.14 0.92
C ASP A 53 16.18 19.32 -0.38
N ASP A 54 16.56 18.04 -0.32
CA ASP A 54 16.43 17.12 -1.46
C ASP A 54 14.96 16.89 -1.80
N PHE A 55 14.08 16.75 -0.79
CA PHE A 55 12.64 16.64 -0.99
C PHE A 55 12.07 17.84 -1.76
N VAL A 56 12.45 19.08 -1.38
CA VAL A 56 12.03 20.30 -2.09
C VAL A 56 12.53 20.27 -3.55
N ALA A 57 13.76 19.83 -3.78
CA ALA A 57 14.30 19.69 -5.13
C ALA A 57 13.55 18.60 -5.95
N LEU A 58 13.15 17.52 -5.32
CA LEU A 58 12.43 16.39 -5.96
C LEU A 58 11.00 16.78 -6.40
N MET A 59 10.40 17.80 -5.82
CA MET A 59 9.07 18.30 -6.24
C MET A 59 9.02 18.73 -7.72
N ARG A 60 10.17 18.97 -8.37
CA ARG A 60 10.24 19.25 -9.82
C ARG A 60 9.68 18.09 -10.67
N HIS A 61 9.73 16.84 -10.15
CA HIS A 61 9.26 15.65 -10.87
C HIS A 61 7.75 15.52 -10.92
N VAL A 62 7.03 16.22 -10.04
CA VAL A 62 5.56 16.19 -10.01
C VAL A 62 4.94 17.52 -10.42
N ARG A 63 5.70 18.62 -10.39
CA ARG A 63 5.19 19.96 -10.67
C ARG A 63 4.60 20.06 -12.07
N GLY A 64 3.32 20.42 -12.15
CA GLY A 64 2.61 20.59 -13.43
C GLY A 64 2.20 19.28 -14.10
N ASP A 65 2.34 18.16 -13.42
CA ASP A 65 1.86 16.86 -13.89
C ASP A 65 0.90 16.24 -12.86
N PRO A 66 -0.42 16.33 -13.05
CA PRO A 66 -1.40 15.78 -12.11
C PRO A 66 -1.43 14.25 -12.07
N ARG A 67 -0.62 13.57 -12.91
CA ARG A 67 -0.49 12.11 -12.92
C ARG A 67 0.85 11.62 -12.38
N ALA A 68 1.75 12.53 -11.98
CA ALA A 68 2.99 12.20 -11.31
C ALA A 68 2.84 12.34 -9.80
N MET A 69 3.30 11.34 -9.04
CA MET A 69 3.29 11.31 -7.58
C MET A 69 4.72 11.24 -7.05
N LEU A 70 4.98 11.99 -5.97
CA LEU A 70 6.19 11.90 -5.16
C LEU A 70 5.78 11.40 -3.77
N THR A 71 6.22 10.22 -3.40
CA THR A 71 5.96 9.62 -2.09
C THR A 71 7.25 9.58 -1.28
N VAL A 72 7.20 10.14 -0.08
CA VAL A 72 8.26 10.00 0.93
C VAL A 72 7.81 9.03 2.00
N ALA A 73 8.65 8.06 2.29
CA ALA A 73 8.53 7.17 3.44
C ALA A 73 9.62 7.55 4.46
N ALA A 74 9.23 7.90 5.68
CA ALA A 74 10.13 8.33 6.73
C ALA A 74 9.63 7.89 8.12
N ARG A 75 10.50 7.94 9.14
CA ARG A 75 10.07 7.70 10.53
C ARG A 75 9.20 8.82 11.07
N ASP A 76 9.38 10.03 10.56
CA ASP A 76 8.61 11.23 10.87
C ASP A 76 8.42 12.03 9.58
N VAL A 77 7.18 12.16 9.12
CA VAL A 77 6.84 12.95 7.91
C VAL A 77 6.53 14.42 8.22
N GLY A 78 6.52 14.83 9.47
CA GLY A 78 6.24 16.23 9.88
C GLY A 78 7.10 17.28 9.15
N PRO A 79 8.43 17.08 9.02
CA PRO A 79 9.29 18.00 8.27
C PRO A 79 8.88 18.15 6.80
N TYR A 80 8.43 17.09 6.14
CA TYR A 80 7.98 17.11 4.74
C TYR A 80 6.61 17.75 4.57
N LEU A 81 5.71 17.60 5.55
CA LEU A 81 4.40 18.26 5.55
C LEU A 81 4.50 19.77 5.70
N THR A 82 5.51 20.26 6.45
CA THR A 82 5.75 21.67 6.69
C THR A 82 6.70 22.34 5.68
N ALA A 83 7.38 21.55 4.86
CA ALA A 83 8.30 22.05 3.84
C ALA A 83 7.59 22.98 2.84
N ARG A 84 8.33 24.02 2.39
CA ARG A 84 7.81 24.95 1.39
C ARG A 84 7.56 24.24 0.06
N ARG A 85 6.32 24.27 -0.41
CA ARG A 85 5.93 23.74 -1.71
C ARG A 85 5.88 24.84 -2.78
N PRO A 86 6.38 24.59 -3.99
CA PRO A 86 6.16 25.50 -5.12
C PRO A 86 4.68 25.48 -5.54
N SER A 87 4.26 26.53 -6.25
CA SER A 87 2.94 26.52 -6.91
C SER A 87 2.83 25.35 -7.90
N GLY A 88 1.66 24.75 -7.99
CA GLY A 88 1.42 23.57 -8.84
C GLY A 88 1.88 22.25 -8.21
N VAL A 89 2.04 22.20 -6.86
CA VAL A 89 2.28 20.96 -6.10
C VAL A 89 1.40 20.97 -4.85
N ARG A 90 0.60 19.93 -4.67
CA ARG A 90 -0.25 19.72 -3.50
C ARG A 90 0.11 18.45 -2.73
N VAL A 91 -0.23 18.41 -1.45
CA VAL A 91 -0.28 17.14 -0.70
C VAL A 91 -1.51 16.38 -1.17
N ASP A 92 -1.32 15.12 -1.52
CA ASP A 92 -2.39 14.20 -1.91
C ASP A 92 -2.80 13.30 -0.76
N ARG A 93 -1.81 12.76 -0.04
CA ARG A 93 -2.00 11.90 1.12
C ARG A 93 -0.97 12.25 2.19
N ASP A 94 -1.41 12.38 3.43
CA ASP A 94 -0.58 12.82 4.56
C ASP A 94 -0.65 11.91 5.78
N ASP A 95 -1.38 10.81 5.68
CA ASP A 95 -1.70 9.93 6.80
C ASP A 95 -1.49 8.43 6.51
N GLU A 96 -0.76 8.11 5.43
CA GLU A 96 -0.44 6.73 5.08
C GLU A 96 0.76 6.19 5.86
N ALA A 97 0.88 4.87 5.92
CA ALA A 97 2.01 4.19 6.54
C ALA A 97 2.42 2.94 5.77
N LEU A 98 3.72 2.68 5.69
CA LEU A 98 4.25 1.40 5.28
C LEU A 98 4.25 0.47 6.49
N MET A 99 3.57 -0.67 6.38
CA MET A 99 3.43 -1.64 7.46
C MET A 99 3.94 -3.01 7.04
N SER A 100 4.43 -3.79 8.01
CA SER A 100 4.84 -5.17 7.79
C SER A 100 4.42 -6.08 8.94
N ALA A 101 4.28 -7.38 8.65
CA ALA A 101 3.98 -8.41 9.65
C ALA A 101 4.62 -9.75 9.29
N THR A 102 4.88 -10.58 10.30
CA THR A 102 4.99 -12.02 10.10
C THR A 102 3.59 -12.59 9.92
N LEU A 103 3.39 -13.38 8.87
CA LEU A 103 2.07 -13.92 8.55
C LEU A 103 1.78 -15.15 9.42
N GLY A 104 0.80 -15.03 10.33
CA GLY A 104 0.35 -16.08 11.23
C GLY A 104 -0.79 -16.94 10.67
N ASP A 105 -1.16 -17.98 11.45
CA ASP A 105 -2.32 -18.85 11.21
C ASP A 105 -3.56 -18.32 11.93
N ASP A 106 -3.84 -17.03 11.84
CA ASP A 106 -5.00 -16.45 12.47
C ASP A 106 -6.29 -17.04 11.88
N PRO A 107 -7.29 -17.33 12.74
CA PRO A 107 -8.56 -17.86 12.26
C PRO A 107 -9.26 -16.84 11.38
N ILE A 108 -9.81 -17.31 10.25
CA ILE A 108 -10.64 -16.49 9.38
C ILE A 108 -11.99 -16.28 10.08
N PRO A 109 -12.39 -15.02 10.37
CA PRO A 109 -13.71 -14.76 10.94
C PRO A 109 -14.81 -15.29 10.03
N PRO A 110 -15.93 -15.78 10.58
CA PRO A 110 -17.03 -16.28 9.76
C PRO A 110 -17.58 -15.18 8.84
N LEU A 111 -17.99 -15.60 7.64
CA LEU A 111 -18.70 -14.71 6.72
C LEU A 111 -20.18 -14.65 7.13
N PRO A 112 -20.83 -13.47 7.17
CA PRO A 112 -22.28 -13.37 7.37
C PRO A 112 -23.06 -14.16 6.32
N ASP A 113 -24.17 -14.80 6.71
CA ASP A 113 -24.94 -15.72 5.84
C ASP A 113 -25.46 -15.07 4.54
N GLU A 114 -25.71 -13.77 4.56
CA GLU A 114 -26.17 -13.00 3.41
C GLU A 114 -25.07 -12.62 2.41
N MET A 115 -23.82 -12.93 2.74
CA MET A 115 -22.67 -12.59 1.90
C MET A 115 -22.24 -13.75 1.03
N THR A 116 -21.88 -13.44 -0.20
CA THR A 116 -21.20 -14.34 -1.11
C THR A 116 -19.79 -13.82 -1.41
N PHE A 117 -18.98 -14.65 -2.04
CA PHE A 117 -17.63 -14.24 -2.43
C PHE A 117 -17.27 -14.76 -3.82
N ARG A 118 -16.32 -14.07 -4.43
CA ARG A 118 -15.65 -14.54 -5.64
C ARG A 118 -14.15 -14.32 -5.58
N TRP A 119 -13.44 -15.14 -6.29
CA TRP A 119 -12.01 -15.02 -6.54
C TRP A 119 -11.79 -14.63 -8.00
N ASP A 120 -10.81 -13.77 -8.20
CA ASP A 120 -10.29 -13.40 -9.51
C ASP A 120 -8.76 -13.50 -9.48
N VAL A 121 -8.15 -14.00 -10.55
CA VAL A 121 -6.69 -14.15 -10.66
C VAL A 121 -6.25 -13.50 -11.97
N ASP A 122 -5.48 -12.43 -11.83
CA ASP A 122 -4.85 -11.73 -12.95
C ASP A 122 -3.34 -11.75 -12.77
N GLY A 123 -2.65 -12.56 -13.55
CA GLY A 123 -1.22 -12.81 -13.43
C GLY A 123 -0.85 -13.30 -12.02
N GLN A 124 -0.09 -12.49 -11.28
CA GLN A 124 0.33 -12.78 -9.91
C GLN A 124 -0.61 -12.21 -8.85
N ARG A 125 -1.59 -11.42 -9.27
CA ARG A 125 -2.55 -10.77 -8.39
C ARG A 125 -3.77 -11.65 -8.18
N ILE A 126 -4.09 -11.91 -6.93
CA ILE A 126 -5.27 -12.66 -6.51
C ILE A 126 -6.19 -11.67 -5.80
N THR A 127 -7.39 -11.52 -6.30
CA THR A 127 -8.41 -10.63 -5.72
C THR A 127 -9.52 -11.45 -5.09
N TYR A 128 -9.87 -11.09 -3.86
CA TYR A 128 -11.00 -11.64 -3.13
C TYR A 128 -12.06 -10.54 -2.96
N THR A 129 -13.26 -10.80 -3.43
CA THR A 129 -14.39 -9.86 -3.37
C THR A 129 -15.53 -10.47 -2.57
N LEU A 130 -16.06 -9.72 -1.62
CA LEU A 130 -17.29 -10.03 -0.90
C LEU A 130 -18.45 -9.25 -1.49
N GLU A 131 -19.59 -9.89 -1.64
CA GLU A 131 -20.78 -9.33 -2.25
C GLU A 131 -22.01 -9.56 -1.36
N ALA A 132 -22.89 -8.56 -1.32
CA ALA A 132 -24.20 -8.63 -0.69
C ALA A 132 -25.26 -8.40 -1.78
N GLY A 133 -25.84 -9.51 -2.30
CA GLY A 133 -26.59 -9.45 -3.54
C GLY A 133 -25.70 -9.00 -4.70
N ASP A 134 -26.12 -7.96 -5.43
CA ASP A 134 -25.36 -7.40 -6.57
C ASP A 134 -24.33 -6.33 -6.16
N ALA A 135 -24.25 -6.00 -4.87
CA ALA A 135 -23.38 -4.92 -4.39
C ALA A 135 -22.04 -5.50 -3.86
N VAL A 136 -20.92 -4.92 -4.29
CA VAL A 136 -19.62 -5.19 -3.66
C VAL A 136 -19.64 -4.65 -2.24
N ALA A 137 -19.35 -5.50 -1.26
CA ALA A 137 -19.29 -5.14 0.16
C ALA A 137 -17.87 -4.87 0.65
N ALA A 138 -16.92 -5.71 0.24
CA ALA A 138 -15.50 -5.52 0.51
C ALA A 138 -14.66 -6.21 -0.57
N VAL A 139 -13.44 -5.74 -0.75
CA VAL A 139 -12.49 -6.31 -1.71
C VAL A 139 -11.08 -6.21 -1.15
N GLY A 140 -10.19 -7.03 -1.63
CA GLY A 140 -8.76 -6.93 -1.39
C GLY A 140 -8.00 -7.83 -2.34
N SER A 141 -6.74 -7.50 -2.56
CA SER A 141 -5.86 -8.28 -3.42
C SER A 141 -4.59 -8.66 -2.67
N VAL A 142 -4.00 -9.77 -3.05
CA VAL A 142 -2.70 -10.23 -2.56
C VAL A 142 -1.89 -10.82 -3.70
N GLY A 143 -0.58 -10.72 -3.61
CA GLY A 143 0.34 -11.47 -4.45
C GLY A 143 1.59 -11.82 -3.66
N VAL A 144 2.31 -12.82 -4.15
CA VAL A 144 3.47 -13.41 -3.46
C VAL A 144 4.68 -13.40 -4.37
N LEU A 145 5.80 -12.94 -3.81
CA LEU A 145 7.13 -12.99 -4.43
C LEU A 145 8.11 -13.68 -3.46
N GLY A 146 8.42 -14.94 -3.72
CA GLY A 146 9.19 -15.77 -2.79
C GLY A 146 8.45 -15.94 -1.46
N GLU A 147 9.07 -15.57 -0.34
CA GLU A 147 8.50 -15.65 1.01
C GLU A 147 7.76 -14.36 1.44
N LEU A 148 7.61 -13.41 0.54
CA LEU A 148 7.02 -12.10 0.82
C LEU A 148 5.70 -11.94 0.10
N ALA A 149 4.66 -11.49 0.81
CA ALA A 149 3.37 -11.09 0.25
C ALA A 149 3.19 -9.58 0.33
N THR A 150 2.53 -8.99 -0.69
CA THR A 150 1.98 -7.66 -0.56
C THR A 150 0.46 -7.69 -0.69
N PHE A 151 -0.20 -6.86 0.11
CA PHE A 151 -1.65 -6.69 0.12
C PHE A 151 -1.98 -5.34 -0.48
N ASP A 152 -2.94 -5.31 -1.36
CA ASP A 152 -3.24 -4.13 -2.17
C ASP A 152 -4.74 -3.95 -2.35
N ALA A 153 -5.18 -2.69 -2.46
CA ALA A 153 -6.58 -2.33 -2.70
C ALA A 153 -7.58 -2.99 -1.72
N VAL A 154 -7.19 -3.09 -0.44
CA VAL A 154 -8.10 -3.62 0.60
C VAL A 154 -9.07 -2.51 0.99
N GLU A 155 -10.33 -2.73 0.67
CA GLU A 155 -11.38 -1.74 0.88
C GLU A 155 -12.68 -2.40 1.37
N THR A 156 -13.37 -1.74 2.29
CA THR A 156 -14.74 -2.07 2.69
C THR A 156 -15.64 -0.90 2.32
N MET A 157 -16.63 -1.14 1.49
CA MET A 157 -17.53 -0.11 1.01
C MET A 157 -18.25 0.58 2.19
N PRO A 158 -18.50 1.90 2.16
CA PRO A 158 -19.03 2.66 3.30
C PRO A 158 -20.29 2.06 3.93
N ALA A 159 -21.24 1.55 3.12
CA ALA A 159 -22.46 0.92 3.61
C ALA A 159 -22.25 -0.39 4.38
N PHE A 160 -21.07 -1.00 4.28
CA PHE A 160 -20.72 -2.31 4.87
C PHE A 160 -19.63 -2.23 5.93
N GLN A 161 -19.15 -1.03 6.25
CA GLN A 161 -18.12 -0.84 7.27
C GLN A 161 -18.61 -1.22 8.66
N ARG A 162 -17.64 -1.47 9.59
CA ARG A 162 -17.88 -1.83 10.99
C ARG A 162 -18.59 -3.17 11.21
N ARG A 163 -18.60 -4.05 10.21
CA ARG A 163 -19.16 -5.42 10.25
C ARG A 163 -18.08 -6.51 10.28
N GLY A 164 -16.81 -6.16 10.44
CA GLY A 164 -15.70 -7.11 10.47
C GLY A 164 -15.21 -7.58 9.09
N LEU A 165 -15.81 -7.11 7.98
CA LEU A 165 -15.50 -7.58 6.63
C LEU A 165 -14.04 -7.34 6.22
N GLY A 166 -13.44 -6.19 6.58
CA GLY A 166 -12.03 -5.92 6.30
C GLY A 166 -11.09 -6.92 7.00
N ARG A 167 -11.41 -7.34 8.23
CA ARG A 167 -10.66 -8.39 8.94
C ARG A 167 -10.83 -9.75 8.26
N HIS A 168 -12.05 -10.08 7.84
CA HIS A 168 -12.31 -11.32 7.10
C HIS A 168 -11.51 -11.37 5.79
N VAL A 169 -11.54 -10.28 4.99
CA VAL A 169 -10.78 -10.16 3.74
C VAL A 169 -9.28 -10.35 4.01
N MET A 170 -8.72 -9.62 4.97
CA MET A 170 -7.29 -9.71 5.28
C MET A 170 -6.87 -11.11 5.78
N ALA A 171 -7.66 -11.72 6.67
CA ALA A 171 -7.38 -13.08 7.16
C ALA A 171 -7.44 -14.11 6.01
N THR A 172 -8.42 -13.99 5.13
CA THR A 172 -8.59 -14.85 3.95
C THR A 172 -7.41 -14.71 2.97
N LEU A 173 -6.99 -13.47 2.68
CA LEU A 173 -5.85 -13.19 1.82
C LEU A 173 -4.53 -13.64 2.47
N THR A 174 -4.39 -13.51 3.79
CA THR A 174 -3.22 -14.01 4.55
C THR A 174 -3.11 -15.52 4.43
N ALA A 175 -4.20 -16.26 4.65
CA ALA A 175 -4.21 -17.71 4.47
C ALA A 175 -3.84 -18.12 3.02
N GLN A 176 -4.34 -17.37 2.03
CA GLN A 176 -4.01 -17.60 0.62
C GLN A 176 -2.53 -17.33 0.33
N ALA A 177 -1.93 -16.26 0.88
CA ALA A 177 -0.52 -15.94 0.73
C ALA A 177 0.38 -17.01 1.37
N ARG A 178 0.04 -17.44 2.59
CA ARG A 178 0.77 -18.51 3.30
C ARG A 178 0.69 -19.85 2.58
N GLY A 179 -0.47 -20.18 2.03
CA GLY A 179 -0.62 -21.38 1.19
C GLY A 179 0.27 -21.37 -0.07
N ARG A 180 0.81 -20.20 -0.43
CA ARG A 180 1.77 -20.00 -1.53
C ARG A 180 3.21 -19.82 -1.05
N GLY A 181 3.48 -20.00 0.24
CA GLY A 181 4.81 -19.97 0.83
C GLY A 181 5.23 -18.62 1.43
N ALA A 182 4.36 -17.62 1.45
CA ALA A 182 4.70 -16.35 2.09
C ALA A 182 4.76 -16.51 3.62
N VAL A 183 5.81 -15.96 4.23
CA VAL A 183 6.02 -15.94 5.68
C VAL A 183 5.95 -14.51 6.25
N ARG A 184 6.11 -13.50 5.39
CA ARG A 184 6.04 -12.08 5.76
C ARG A 184 5.11 -11.33 4.81
N GLY A 185 4.51 -10.25 5.33
CA GLY A 185 3.67 -9.35 4.55
C GLY A 185 4.15 -7.90 4.64
N VAL A 186 3.92 -7.15 3.58
CA VAL A 186 4.14 -5.70 3.50
C VAL A 186 2.96 -5.04 2.80
N LEU A 187 2.57 -3.84 3.23
CA LEU A 187 1.52 -3.05 2.59
C LEU A 187 1.67 -1.55 2.91
N ALA A 188 1.12 -0.71 2.02
CA ALA A 188 0.84 0.70 2.32
C ALA A 188 -0.58 0.83 2.86
N ALA A 189 -0.73 1.42 4.04
CA ALA A 189 -1.98 1.56 4.78
C ALA A 189 -2.45 3.01 4.80
N SER A 190 -3.73 3.26 4.49
CA SER A 190 -4.38 4.52 4.86
C SER A 190 -4.55 4.63 6.37
N ALA A 191 -4.87 5.82 6.90
CA ALA A 191 -5.17 6.00 8.33
C ALA A 191 -6.23 5.04 8.85
N GLN A 192 -7.29 4.81 8.08
CA GLN A 192 -8.36 3.87 8.45
C GLN A 192 -7.85 2.42 8.42
N GLY A 193 -7.08 2.05 7.40
CA GLY A 193 -6.49 0.71 7.27
C GLY A 193 -5.49 0.41 8.38
N ARG A 194 -4.69 1.41 8.80
CA ARG A 194 -3.70 1.29 9.88
C ARG A 194 -4.31 0.76 11.17
N GLN A 195 -5.50 1.26 11.57
CA GLN A 195 -6.19 0.77 12.77
C GLN A 195 -6.55 -0.71 12.67
N LEU A 196 -7.06 -1.14 11.52
CA LEU A 196 -7.37 -2.55 11.26
C LEU A 196 -6.11 -3.40 11.34
N TYR A 197 -5.07 -3.04 10.58
CA TYR A 197 -3.85 -3.84 10.49
C TYR A 197 -3.10 -3.91 11.81
N THR A 198 -3.00 -2.81 12.56
CA THR A 198 -2.43 -2.84 13.94
C THR A 198 -3.19 -3.82 14.83
N SER A 199 -4.54 -3.86 14.75
CA SER A 199 -5.36 -4.82 15.50
C SER A 199 -5.18 -6.29 15.05
N MET A 200 -4.50 -6.50 13.92
CA MET A 200 -4.12 -7.80 13.35
C MET A 200 -2.62 -8.11 13.50
N GLY A 201 -1.89 -7.35 14.34
CA GLY A 201 -0.48 -7.60 14.63
C GLY A 201 0.49 -7.06 13.58
N TRP A 202 0.06 -6.13 12.71
CA TRP A 202 0.95 -5.45 11.79
C TRP A 202 1.63 -4.26 12.47
N ASP A 203 2.93 -4.11 12.22
CA ASP A 203 3.75 -3.02 12.74
C ASP A 203 3.90 -1.90 11.71
N THR A 204 3.70 -0.66 12.13
CA THR A 204 4.10 0.52 11.34
C THR A 204 5.62 0.60 11.28
N ARG A 205 6.16 0.60 10.09
CA ARG A 205 7.60 0.68 9.83
C ARG A 205 8.02 2.11 9.52
N LEU A 206 7.25 2.79 8.70
CA LEU A 206 7.46 4.18 8.27
C LEU A 206 6.11 4.88 8.12
N GLU A 207 6.08 6.16 8.33
CA GLU A 207 5.01 7.04 7.88
C GLU A 207 5.22 7.40 6.42
N MET A 208 4.15 7.75 5.72
CA MET A 208 4.22 8.12 4.31
C MET A 208 3.45 9.41 4.05
N VAL A 209 4.02 10.26 3.21
CA VAL A 209 3.36 11.44 2.65
C VAL A 209 3.54 11.44 1.14
N SER A 210 2.46 11.72 0.41
CA SER A 210 2.49 11.77 -1.05
C SER A 210 2.06 13.13 -1.56
N LEU A 211 2.79 13.64 -2.56
CA LEU A 211 2.51 14.88 -3.26
C LEU A 211 2.17 14.59 -4.72
N MET A 212 1.31 15.41 -5.30
CA MET A 212 0.98 15.39 -6.73
C MET A 212 1.11 16.78 -7.33
N GLY A 213 1.30 16.83 -8.64
CA GLY A 213 1.16 18.06 -9.40
C GLY A 213 -0.29 18.53 -9.54
N GLU A 214 -0.47 19.78 -9.91
CA GLU A 214 -1.75 20.42 -10.25
C GLU A 214 -1.76 20.82 -11.72
#